data_128408632bc4fb7ef582ecb5623f2f17
#
_entry.id   128408632bc4fb7ef582ecb5623f2f17
#
_cell.length_a   1.000
_cell.length_b   1.000
_cell.length_c   1.000
_cell.angle_alpha   90.00
_cell.angle_beta   90.00
_cell.angle_gamma   90.00
#
_symmetry.space_group_name_H-M   'P 1'
#
loop_
_entity.id
_entity.type
_entity.pdbx_description
1 polymer ?
#
loop_
_entity_poly.entity_id
_entity_poly.type
_entity_poly.pdbx_seq_one_letter_code
_entity_poly.pdbx_strand_id
1 'polypeptide(L)'
;MTTPLPRPNRQLPLFSQAPSTPEDITRTTPLKATFDLFAQRLITDGKSDHTIVAFSADLDLLAAYQGEATPIGDIAITDLEGFFDWMENGRDVPCSRKTYARRMTTLKTFFKWLHEIGALRADPAKGLVQRSGPAPLSDVLSPAQLRDCIESSRTFTYKRGKDPDTRPEMLLRLLMDTGIKKNEAMALTPMSLVLDDPKQPVLQVRFKVRNVFKERNIDLASTWLPLYDAYARQYAPTAVIFDCTARNLEYVLSDIGDKAGLPFKLSFEISRWTCGLRDLRAGMTDDYIRQKLGLSDISWYETGGKLRELDRRLHERGE
;
A
#
# COMPACT_ATOMS: atom_id res chain seq x y z
N MET A 1 6.50 35.39 8.42
CA MET A 1 5.28 34.94 7.74
C MET A 1 4.45 34.20 8.77
N THR A 2 3.33 34.80 9.17
CA THR A 2 2.45 34.31 10.23
C THR A 2 1.63 33.15 9.69
N THR A 3 1.84 31.95 10.27
CA THR A 3 1.00 30.78 10.03
C THR A 3 -0.46 31.13 10.34
N PRO A 4 -1.41 30.89 9.43
CA PRO A 4 -2.81 31.12 9.76
C PRO A 4 -3.21 30.17 10.88
N LEU A 5 -3.67 30.72 11.99
CA LEU A 5 -4.24 29.97 13.11
C LEU A 5 -5.48 29.21 12.64
N PRO A 6 -5.71 27.97 13.12
CA PRO A 6 -6.94 27.25 12.86
C PRO A 6 -8.15 28.11 13.28
N ARG A 7 -9.20 28.08 12.45
CA ARG A 7 -10.43 28.84 12.71
C ARG A 7 -11.04 28.41 14.04
N PRO A 8 -11.52 29.38 14.88
CA PRO A 8 -12.13 29.04 16.16
C PRO A 8 -13.34 28.11 15.99
N ASN A 9 -13.45 27.09 16.85
CA ASN A 9 -14.59 26.20 16.92
C ASN A 9 -15.91 27.00 17.01
N ARG A 10 -16.71 26.99 15.94
CA ARG A 10 -18.10 27.43 16.00
C ARG A 10 -18.91 26.40 16.79
N GLN A 11 -19.53 26.84 17.86
CA GLN A 11 -20.46 25.98 18.62
C GLN A 11 -21.58 25.49 17.70
N LEU A 12 -21.83 24.17 17.69
CA LEU A 12 -22.96 23.58 16.98
C LEU A 12 -24.26 24.11 17.58
N PRO A 13 -25.29 24.41 16.76
CA PRO A 13 -26.63 24.74 17.26
C PRO A 13 -27.13 23.57 18.15
N LEU A 14 -27.70 23.88 19.31
CA LEU A 14 -28.15 22.92 20.33
C LEU A 14 -29.20 21.89 19.85
N PHE A 15 -29.72 22.02 18.63
CA PHE A 15 -30.82 21.20 18.06
C PHE A 15 -30.60 20.78 16.60
N SER A 16 -29.37 20.80 16.08
CA SER A 16 -29.12 20.22 14.76
C SER A 16 -29.04 18.70 14.88
N GLN A 17 -30.12 18.01 14.54
CA GLN A 17 -30.07 16.54 14.34
C GLN A 17 -29.07 16.25 13.22
N ALA A 18 -28.17 15.29 13.45
CA ALA A 18 -27.29 14.81 12.39
C ALA A 18 -28.13 14.26 11.23
N PRO A 19 -27.74 14.49 9.97
CA PRO A 19 -28.49 13.96 8.84
C PRO A 19 -28.56 12.44 8.92
N SER A 20 -29.76 11.91 8.69
CA SER A 20 -30.01 10.43 8.74
C SER A 20 -29.87 9.81 7.36
N THR A 21 -30.10 10.57 6.31
CA THR A 21 -29.98 10.15 4.92
C THR A 21 -29.17 11.16 4.09
N PRO A 22 -28.63 10.77 2.94
CA PRO A 22 -27.93 11.70 2.05
C PRO A 22 -28.80 12.91 1.63
N GLU A 23 -30.10 12.72 1.51
CA GLU A 23 -31.07 13.75 1.11
C GLU A 23 -31.26 14.82 2.19
N ASP A 24 -30.97 14.52 3.45
CA ASP A 24 -31.04 15.46 4.56
C ASP A 24 -29.83 16.42 4.58
N ILE A 25 -28.79 16.12 3.80
CA ILE A 25 -27.58 16.94 3.76
C ILE A 25 -27.85 18.20 2.92
N THR A 26 -27.65 19.35 3.53
CA THR A 26 -27.78 20.66 2.90
C THR A 26 -26.48 21.43 2.99
N ARG A 27 -26.34 22.51 2.23
CA ARG A 27 -25.13 23.35 2.29
C ARG A 27 -24.82 23.90 3.67
N THR A 28 -25.80 23.95 4.59
CA THR A 28 -25.61 24.42 5.99
C THR A 28 -25.23 23.29 6.94
N THR A 29 -25.24 22.04 6.49
CA THR A 29 -24.87 20.88 7.29
C THR A 29 -23.41 20.99 7.74
N PRO A 30 -23.09 20.76 9.02
CA PRO A 30 -21.72 20.74 9.52
C PRO A 30 -20.88 19.67 8.82
N LEU A 31 -19.62 19.98 8.52
CA LEU A 31 -18.70 19.10 7.81
C LEU A 31 -18.63 17.70 8.45
N LYS A 32 -18.39 17.63 9.76
CA LYS A 32 -18.27 16.37 10.50
C LYS A 32 -19.52 15.52 10.45
N ALA A 33 -20.71 16.13 10.42
CA ALA A 33 -21.97 15.42 10.41
C ALA A 33 -22.24 14.62 9.13
N THR A 34 -21.47 14.85 8.07
CA THR A 34 -21.62 14.14 6.78
C THR A 34 -20.76 12.87 6.67
N PHE A 35 -19.81 12.65 7.58
CA PHE A 35 -18.77 11.63 7.40
C PHE A 35 -19.29 10.20 7.48
N ASP A 36 -20.22 9.93 8.39
CA ASP A 36 -20.80 8.58 8.55
C ASP A 36 -21.59 8.16 7.30
N LEU A 37 -22.37 9.07 6.73
CA LEU A 37 -23.11 8.83 5.48
C LEU A 37 -22.17 8.63 4.29
N PHE A 38 -21.06 9.37 4.23
CA PHE A 38 -20.04 9.14 3.21
C PHE A 38 -19.35 7.78 3.40
N ALA A 39 -19.02 7.38 4.63
CA ALA A 39 -18.45 6.06 4.91
C ALA A 39 -19.42 4.94 4.45
N GLN A 40 -20.72 5.08 4.72
CA GLN A 40 -21.74 4.14 4.24
C GLN A 40 -21.78 4.09 2.69
N ARG A 41 -21.68 5.24 2.03
CA ARG A 41 -21.58 5.30 0.58
C ARG A 41 -20.38 4.54 0.05
N LEU A 42 -19.21 4.67 0.68
CA LEU A 42 -18.01 3.94 0.28
C LEU A 42 -18.17 2.42 0.44
N ILE A 43 -18.87 1.97 1.50
CA ILE A 43 -19.24 0.55 1.69
C ILE A 43 -20.13 0.07 0.55
N THR A 44 -21.17 0.82 0.23
CA THR A 44 -22.09 0.51 -0.89
C THR A 44 -21.37 0.46 -2.23
N ASP A 45 -20.38 1.34 -2.44
CA ASP A 45 -19.52 1.36 -3.64
C ASP A 45 -18.50 0.20 -3.66
N GLY A 46 -18.50 -0.68 -2.66
CA GLY A 46 -17.60 -1.84 -2.58
C GLY A 46 -16.14 -1.48 -2.32
N LYS A 47 -15.87 -0.36 -1.65
CA LYS A 47 -14.52 -0.01 -1.24
C LYS A 47 -14.04 -0.92 -0.13
N SER A 48 -12.73 -1.20 -0.08
CA SER A 48 -12.15 -2.01 0.99
C SER A 48 -12.15 -1.26 2.33
N ASP A 49 -12.22 -2.01 3.44
CA ASP A 49 -12.16 -1.44 4.81
C ASP A 49 -10.95 -0.53 5.00
N HIS A 50 -9.78 -0.92 4.45
CA HIS A 50 -8.58 -0.07 4.49
C HIS A 50 -8.77 1.26 3.76
N THR A 51 -9.51 1.28 2.66
CA THR A 51 -9.82 2.53 1.94
C THR A 51 -10.76 3.39 2.75
N ILE A 52 -11.79 2.80 3.36
CA ILE A 52 -12.78 3.50 4.17
C ILE A 52 -12.10 4.14 5.38
N VAL A 53 -11.33 3.36 6.14
CA VAL A 53 -10.56 3.87 7.30
C VAL A 53 -9.60 4.99 6.89
N ALA A 54 -8.90 4.83 5.77
CA ALA A 54 -7.96 5.84 5.30
C ALA A 54 -8.67 7.14 4.87
N PHE A 55 -9.82 7.04 4.19
CA PHE A 55 -10.61 8.21 3.76
C PHE A 55 -11.24 8.91 4.95
N SER A 56 -11.78 8.16 5.93
CA SER A 56 -12.32 8.73 7.16
C SER A 56 -11.24 9.52 7.93
N ALA A 57 -10.05 8.95 8.11
CA ALA A 57 -8.95 9.63 8.77
C ALA A 57 -8.47 10.91 8.01
N ASP A 58 -8.55 10.92 6.68
CA ASP A 58 -8.24 12.10 5.88
C ASP A 58 -9.29 13.21 6.06
N LEU A 59 -10.57 12.83 6.15
CA LEU A 59 -11.66 13.77 6.41
C LEU A 59 -11.62 14.31 7.84
N ASP A 60 -11.27 13.47 8.83
CA ASP A 60 -11.05 13.93 10.21
C ASP A 60 -9.94 15.00 10.26
N LEU A 61 -8.88 14.81 9.47
CA LEU A 61 -7.82 15.79 9.37
C LEU A 61 -8.29 17.10 8.71
N LEU A 62 -9.15 17.01 7.68
CA LEU A 62 -9.79 18.19 7.09
C LEU A 62 -10.68 18.92 8.11
N ALA A 63 -11.49 18.18 8.87
CA ALA A 63 -12.35 18.74 9.91
C ALA A 63 -11.55 19.39 11.04
N ALA A 64 -10.41 18.82 11.42
CA ALA A 64 -9.50 19.43 12.39
C ALA A 64 -8.91 20.77 11.89
N TYR A 65 -8.66 20.89 10.58
CA TYR A 65 -8.15 22.12 9.98
C TYR A 65 -9.25 23.16 9.76
N GLN A 66 -10.39 22.79 9.20
CA GLN A 66 -11.48 23.70 8.83
C GLN A 66 -12.41 24.05 10.02
N GLY A 67 -12.47 23.17 11.03
CA GLY A 67 -13.47 23.15 12.09
C GLY A 67 -14.60 22.18 11.77
N GLU A 68 -14.92 21.31 12.74
CA GLU A 68 -15.94 20.25 12.60
C GLU A 68 -17.34 20.80 12.29
N ALA A 69 -17.66 21.98 12.84
CA ALA A 69 -18.94 22.66 12.69
C ALA A 69 -19.04 23.55 11.43
N THR A 70 -17.99 23.62 10.62
CA THR A 70 -18.01 24.44 9.40
C THR A 70 -19.06 23.91 8.43
N PRO A 71 -20.02 24.75 7.97
CA PRO A 71 -20.98 24.33 6.96
C PRO A 71 -20.28 23.91 5.67
N ILE A 72 -20.71 22.78 5.08
CA ILE A 72 -20.08 22.27 3.85
C ILE A 72 -20.15 23.27 2.69
N GLY A 73 -21.19 24.11 2.67
CA GLY A 73 -21.38 25.13 1.63
C GLY A 73 -20.50 26.36 1.77
N ASP A 74 -19.77 26.49 2.88
CA ASP A 74 -18.84 27.60 3.14
C ASP A 74 -17.39 27.21 2.78
N ILE A 75 -17.15 25.94 2.40
CA ILE A 75 -15.83 25.44 2.01
C ILE A 75 -15.61 25.73 0.53
N ALA A 76 -14.66 26.60 0.24
CA ALA A 76 -14.25 26.96 -1.11
C ALA A 76 -12.95 26.23 -1.52
N ILE A 77 -12.60 26.31 -2.81
CA ILE A 77 -11.34 25.78 -3.32
C ILE A 77 -10.13 26.32 -2.58
N THR A 78 -10.14 27.61 -2.26
CA THR A 78 -9.06 28.28 -1.51
C THR A 78 -8.84 27.71 -0.12
N ASP A 79 -9.91 27.26 0.56
CA ASP A 79 -9.81 26.60 1.86
C ASP A 79 -9.15 25.21 1.73
N LEU A 80 -9.47 24.48 0.65
CA LEU A 80 -8.87 23.18 0.35
C LEU A 80 -7.41 23.32 -0.08
N GLU A 81 -7.07 24.35 -0.87
CA GLU A 81 -5.68 24.68 -1.21
C GLU A 81 -4.87 25.03 0.05
N GLY A 82 -5.46 25.84 0.94
CA GLY A 82 -4.86 26.17 2.23
C GLY A 82 -4.64 24.94 3.12
N PHE A 83 -5.58 23.98 3.13
CA PHE A 83 -5.40 22.71 3.82
C PHE A 83 -4.20 21.92 3.27
N PHE A 84 -4.02 21.86 1.96
CA PHE A 84 -2.89 21.16 1.35
C PHE A 84 -1.55 21.88 1.61
N ASP A 85 -1.54 23.22 1.60
CA ASP A 85 -0.35 23.99 1.98
C ASP A 85 0.01 23.76 3.46
N TRP A 86 -0.99 23.79 4.34
CA TRP A 86 -0.77 23.46 5.76
C TRP A 86 -0.22 22.05 5.96
N MET A 87 -0.65 21.08 5.14
CA MET A 87 -0.17 19.72 5.21
C MET A 87 1.29 19.56 4.79
N GLU A 88 1.76 20.39 3.87
CA GLU A 88 3.15 20.36 3.39
C GLU A 88 4.08 21.18 4.29
N ASN A 89 3.61 22.36 4.75
CA ASN A 89 4.45 23.38 5.35
C ASN A 89 4.09 23.74 6.81
N GLY A 90 2.88 23.44 7.24
CA GLY A 90 2.34 23.90 8.53
C GLY A 90 2.28 22.83 9.62
N ARG A 91 2.68 21.59 9.34
CA ARG A 91 2.70 20.49 10.30
C ARG A 91 4.12 20.07 10.64
N ASP A 92 4.34 19.68 11.89
CA ASP A 92 5.64 19.12 12.33
C ASP A 92 5.99 17.78 11.63
N VAL A 93 5.00 17.10 11.07
CA VAL A 93 5.18 15.86 10.30
C VAL A 93 4.87 16.14 8.83
N PRO A 94 5.89 16.24 7.95
CA PRO A 94 5.69 16.47 6.54
C PRO A 94 4.87 15.34 5.87
N CYS A 95 4.01 15.74 4.94
CA CYS A 95 3.21 14.78 4.20
C CYS A 95 4.01 14.15 3.05
N SER A 96 4.11 12.81 3.01
CA SER A 96 4.70 12.16 1.84
C SER A 96 3.87 12.41 0.58
N ARG A 97 4.51 12.44 -0.60
CA ARG A 97 3.81 12.60 -1.89
C ARG A 97 2.68 11.59 -2.10
N LYS A 98 2.89 10.33 -1.70
CA LYS A 98 1.89 9.27 -1.78
C LYS A 98 0.69 9.56 -0.88
N THR A 99 0.93 10.04 0.34
CA THR A 99 -0.10 10.44 1.29
C THR A 99 -0.86 11.67 0.79
N TYR A 100 -0.15 12.65 0.24
CA TYR A 100 -0.74 13.85 -0.38
C TYR A 100 -1.70 13.46 -1.52
N ALA A 101 -1.24 12.63 -2.46
CA ALA A 101 -2.04 12.15 -3.59
C ALA A 101 -3.30 11.40 -3.13
N ARG A 102 -3.19 10.54 -2.10
CA ARG A 102 -4.33 9.85 -1.51
C ARG A 102 -5.34 10.82 -0.93
N ARG A 103 -4.89 11.78 -0.13
CA ARG A 103 -5.75 12.81 0.48
C ARG A 103 -6.46 13.66 -0.58
N MET A 104 -5.75 14.04 -1.64
CA MET A 104 -6.36 14.71 -2.78
C MET A 104 -7.50 13.86 -3.39
N THR A 105 -7.29 12.56 -3.54
CA THR A 105 -8.32 11.63 -4.02
C THR A 105 -9.49 11.55 -3.05
N THR A 106 -9.24 11.50 -1.74
CA THR A 106 -10.29 11.49 -0.71
C THR A 106 -11.17 12.73 -0.82
N LEU A 107 -10.58 13.92 -0.84
CA LEU A 107 -11.33 15.16 -0.91
C LEU A 107 -12.13 15.30 -2.21
N LYS A 108 -11.51 14.96 -3.34
CA LYS A 108 -12.22 14.96 -4.64
C LYS A 108 -13.40 13.99 -4.64
N THR A 109 -13.25 12.80 -4.05
CA THR A 109 -14.33 11.80 -3.98
C THR A 109 -15.46 12.29 -3.06
N PHE A 110 -15.11 12.88 -1.93
CA PHE A 110 -16.07 13.39 -0.95
C PHE A 110 -16.89 14.56 -1.47
N PHE A 111 -16.24 15.62 -1.97
CA PHE A 111 -16.94 16.80 -2.47
C PHE A 111 -17.71 16.53 -3.76
N LYS A 112 -17.21 15.63 -4.61
CA LYS A 112 -17.95 15.14 -5.75
C LYS A 112 -19.25 14.45 -5.33
N TRP A 113 -19.21 13.58 -4.31
CA TRP A 113 -20.40 12.94 -3.75
C TRP A 113 -21.40 13.96 -3.21
N LEU A 114 -20.96 14.97 -2.43
CA LEU A 114 -21.83 16.04 -1.91
C LEU A 114 -22.52 16.84 -3.05
N HIS A 115 -21.81 17.02 -4.15
CA HIS A 115 -22.38 17.65 -5.33
C HIS A 115 -23.38 16.73 -6.05
N GLU A 116 -23.06 15.47 -6.20
CA GLU A 116 -23.93 14.47 -6.85
C GLU A 116 -25.27 14.26 -6.13
N ILE A 117 -25.29 14.33 -4.80
CA ILE A 117 -26.53 14.26 -3.99
C ILE A 117 -27.27 15.61 -3.91
N GLY A 118 -26.77 16.66 -4.56
CA GLY A 118 -27.39 17.98 -4.58
C GLY A 118 -27.17 18.86 -3.35
N ALA A 119 -26.38 18.39 -2.36
CA ALA A 119 -26.06 19.16 -1.16
C ALA A 119 -25.22 20.42 -1.47
N LEU A 120 -24.40 20.35 -2.52
CA LEU A 120 -23.60 21.47 -3.02
C LEU A 120 -23.97 21.80 -4.46
N ARG A 121 -24.03 23.10 -4.80
CA ARG A 121 -24.28 23.56 -6.18
C ARG A 121 -23.10 23.31 -7.11
N ALA A 122 -21.88 23.32 -6.58
CA ALA A 122 -20.64 23.05 -7.31
C ALA A 122 -19.67 22.28 -6.41
N ASP A 123 -18.82 21.46 -7.03
CA ASP A 123 -17.77 20.72 -6.35
C ASP A 123 -16.53 21.61 -6.16
N PRO A 124 -16.20 22.04 -4.91
CA PRO A 124 -15.05 22.90 -4.66
C PRO A 124 -13.71 22.18 -4.88
N ALA A 125 -13.69 20.85 -4.85
CA ALA A 125 -12.49 20.07 -5.06
C ALA A 125 -12.20 19.77 -6.56
N LYS A 126 -13.12 20.10 -7.48
CA LYS A 126 -12.96 19.84 -8.90
C LYS A 126 -11.73 20.52 -9.50
N GLY A 127 -11.47 21.77 -9.09
CA GLY A 127 -10.33 22.56 -9.56
C GLY A 127 -8.99 22.24 -8.91
N LEU A 128 -8.95 21.41 -7.87
CA LEU A 128 -7.71 21.06 -7.21
C LEU A 128 -6.76 20.34 -8.18
N VAL A 129 -5.56 20.87 -8.32
CA VAL A 129 -4.52 20.30 -9.19
C VAL A 129 -3.52 19.54 -8.31
N GLN A 130 -3.33 18.26 -8.61
CA GLN A 130 -2.30 17.49 -7.97
C GLN A 130 -0.92 17.95 -8.46
N ARG A 131 -0.13 18.54 -7.58
CA ARG A 131 1.28 18.85 -7.85
C ARG A 131 2.07 17.54 -7.84
N SER A 132 2.01 16.76 -8.92
CA SER A 132 2.77 15.52 -9.04
C SER A 132 4.02 15.73 -9.88
N GLY A 133 5.16 15.57 -9.25
CA GLY A 133 6.37 15.16 -9.96
C GLY A 133 6.37 13.63 -10.12
N PRO A 134 7.24 13.04 -10.95
CA PRO A 134 7.37 11.60 -11.05
C PRO A 134 7.63 11.01 -9.66
N ALA A 135 6.90 9.93 -9.31
CA ALA A 135 7.13 9.23 -8.05
C ALA A 135 8.61 8.78 -8.00
N PRO A 136 9.29 8.94 -6.85
CA PRO A 136 10.67 8.48 -6.73
C PRO A 136 10.76 7.01 -7.09
N LEU A 137 11.88 6.60 -7.68
CA LEU A 137 12.17 5.20 -7.92
C LEU A 137 12.33 4.49 -6.58
N SER A 138 11.92 3.22 -6.53
CA SER A 138 12.13 2.39 -5.34
C SER A 138 13.60 2.05 -5.18
N ASP A 139 14.04 1.87 -3.93
CA ASP A 139 15.28 1.15 -3.67
C ASP A 139 15.13 -0.31 -4.13
N VAL A 140 16.24 -0.91 -4.51
CA VAL A 140 16.36 -2.31 -4.89
C VAL A 140 17.65 -2.89 -4.31
N LEU A 141 17.69 -4.20 -4.11
CA LEU A 141 18.91 -4.87 -3.65
C LEU A 141 19.87 -5.09 -4.81
N SER A 142 21.12 -4.71 -4.62
CA SER A 142 22.22 -5.18 -5.48
C SER A 142 22.45 -6.69 -5.28
N PRO A 143 23.15 -7.37 -6.20
CA PRO A 143 23.50 -8.79 -6.03
C PRO A 143 24.29 -9.07 -4.75
N ALA A 144 25.16 -8.16 -4.32
CA ALA A 144 25.90 -8.28 -3.05
C ALA A 144 24.95 -8.15 -1.86
N GLN A 145 24.15 -7.09 -1.80
CA GLN A 145 23.17 -6.88 -0.74
C GLN A 145 22.17 -8.04 -0.62
N LEU A 146 21.76 -8.62 -1.75
CA LEU A 146 20.87 -9.81 -1.72
C LEU A 146 21.56 -11.01 -1.07
N ARG A 147 22.84 -11.27 -1.38
CA ARG A 147 23.62 -12.33 -0.70
C ARG A 147 23.73 -12.08 0.80
N ASP A 148 24.06 -10.85 1.20
CA ASP A 148 24.19 -10.47 2.61
C ASP A 148 22.85 -10.62 3.35
N CYS A 149 21.73 -10.26 2.71
CA CYS A 149 20.39 -10.49 3.25
C CYS A 149 20.05 -11.97 3.41
N ILE A 150 20.42 -12.81 2.45
CA ILE A 150 20.22 -14.28 2.55
C ILE A 150 21.04 -14.85 3.70
N GLU A 151 22.31 -14.47 3.84
CA GLU A 151 23.16 -14.92 4.94
C GLU A 151 22.61 -14.44 6.29
N SER A 152 22.24 -13.17 6.38
CA SER A 152 21.63 -12.59 7.59
C SER A 152 20.34 -13.31 7.97
N SER A 153 19.50 -13.67 6.98
CA SER A 153 18.23 -14.36 7.23
C SER A 153 18.38 -15.71 7.93
N ARG A 154 19.54 -16.36 7.83
CA ARG A 154 19.87 -17.62 8.47
C ARG A 154 20.35 -17.49 9.92
N THR A 155 20.60 -16.27 10.37
CA THR A 155 21.13 -16.00 11.72
C THR A 155 20.04 -15.80 12.79
N PHE A 156 18.78 -15.89 12.41
CA PHE A 156 17.65 -15.76 13.33
C PHE A 156 17.45 -17.05 14.12
N THR A 157 16.95 -16.91 15.34
CA THR A 157 16.67 -18.06 16.23
C THR A 157 15.18 -18.20 16.48
N TYR A 158 14.72 -19.45 16.46
CA TYR A 158 13.32 -19.79 16.66
C TYR A 158 12.90 -19.65 18.13
N LYS A 159 11.80 -18.94 18.39
CA LYS A 159 11.21 -18.78 19.74
C LYS A 159 12.21 -18.40 20.83
N ARG A 160 13.20 -17.56 20.54
CA ARG A 160 14.30 -17.21 21.45
C ARG A 160 15.14 -18.41 21.92
N GLY A 161 15.04 -19.54 21.23
CA GLY A 161 15.87 -20.72 21.45
C GLY A 161 17.24 -20.62 20.78
N LYS A 162 17.92 -21.78 20.67
CA LYS A 162 19.20 -21.91 19.95
C LYS A 162 19.03 -22.40 18.51
N ASP A 163 17.87 -22.95 18.18
CA ASP A 163 17.60 -23.48 16.86
C ASP A 163 17.44 -22.38 15.83
N PRO A 164 17.98 -22.53 14.62
CA PRO A 164 17.77 -21.57 13.54
C PRO A 164 16.28 -21.40 13.22
N ASP A 165 15.87 -20.17 12.97
CA ASP A 165 14.51 -19.84 12.50
C ASP A 165 14.49 -19.92 10.98
N THR A 166 13.66 -20.81 10.43
CA THR A 166 13.53 -21.00 8.98
C THR A 166 12.64 -19.97 8.29
N ARG A 167 11.81 -19.23 9.02
CA ARG A 167 10.86 -18.27 8.45
C ARG A 167 11.54 -17.10 7.72
N PRO A 168 12.60 -16.47 8.26
CA PRO A 168 13.22 -15.33 7.60
C PRO A 168 13.81 -15.67 6.23
N GLU A 169 14.54 -16.78 6.09
CA GLU A 169 15.09 -17.20 4.81
C GLU A 169 13.99 -17.60 3.83
N MET A 170 13.01 -18.39 4.30
CA MET A 170 11.88 -18.83 3.48
C MET A 170 11.08 -17.63 2.93
N LEU A 171 10.75 -16.64 3.78
CA LEU A 171 10.06 -15.43 3.37
C LEU A 171 10.87 -14.64 2.35
N LEU A 172 12.14 -14.36 2.65
CA LEU A 172 13.00 -13.56 1.77
C LEU A 172 13.12 -14.19 0.39
N ARG A 173 13.45 -15.48 0.31
CA ARG A 173 13.60 -16.18 -0.98
C ARG A 173 12.29 -16.24 -1.75
N LEU A 174 11.17 -16.52 -1.06
CA LEU A 174 9.86 -16.50 -1.70
C LEU A 174 9.60 -15.15 -2.38
N LEU A 175 9.84 -14.05 -1.69
CA LEU A 175 9.60 -12.71 -2.22
C LEU A 175 10.56 -12.37 -3.37
N MET A 176 11.84 -12.76 -3.25
CA MET A 176 12.85 -12.49 -4.29
C MET A 176 12.62 -13.30 -5.56
N ASP A 177 12.05 -14.50 -5.45
CA ASP A 177 11.81 -15.36 -6.60
C ASP A 177 10.45 -15.13 -7.26
N THR A 178 9.46 -14.64 -6.50
CA THR A 178 8.08 -14.51 -6.98
C THR A 178 7.57 -13.09 -7.14
N GLY A 179 8.13 -12.14 -6.39
CA GLY A 179 7.66 -10.76 -6.37
C GLY A 179 6.20 -10.61 -5.93
N ILE A 180 5.62 -11.54 -5.17
CA ILE A 180 4.24 -11.48 -4.71
C ILE A 180 4.01 -10.30 -3.76
N LYS A 181 2.76 -9.84 -3.70
CA LYS A 181 2.34 -8.75 -2.80
C LYS A 181 2.19 -9.26 -1.36
N LYS A 182 2.31 -8.37 -0.39
CA LYS A 182 2.10 -8.69 1.03
C LYS A 182 0.78 -9.44 1.29
N ASN A 183 -0.33 -8.96 0.73
CA ASN A 183 -1.63 -9.61 0.93
C ASN A 183 -1.69 -10.98 0.24
N GLU A 184 -1.00 -11.17 -0.88
CA GLU A 184 -0.89 -12.46 -1.54
C GLU A 184 -0.07 -13.42 -0.68
N ALA A 185 1.07 -12.99 -0.13
CA ALA A 185 1.88 -13.80 0.79
C ALA A 185 1.08 -14.25 2.02
N MET A 186 0.28 -13.35 2.61
CA MET A 186 -0.58 -13.66 3.75
C MET A 186 -1.72 -14.62 3.44
N ALA A 187 -2.14 -14.70 2.18
CA ALA A 187 -3.22 -15.57 1.74
C ALA A 187 -2.73 -16.95 1.23
N LEU A 188 -1.42 -17.19 1.16
CA LEU A 188 -0.88 -18.47 0.72
C LEU A 188 -1.23 -19.59 1.71
N THR A 189 -1.72 -20.68 1.17
CA THR A 189 -1.98 -21.93 1.90
C THR A 189 -0.95 -22.97 1.48
N PRO A 190 -0.75 -24.08 2.21
CA PRO A 190 0.09 -25.17 1.75
C PRO A 190 -0.32 -25.70 0.36
N MET A 191 -1.62 -25.65 0.04
CA MET A 191 -2.14 -26.03 -1.29
C MET A 191 -1.82 -25.03 -2.41
N SER A 192 -1.32 -23.84 -2.06
CA SER A 192 -0.81 -22.88 -3.06
C SER A 192 0.51 -23.35 -3.69
N LEU A 193 1.15 -24.37 -3.12
CA LEU A 193 2.36 -24.97 -3.62
C LEU A 193 2.01 -26.27 -4.34
N VAL A 194 2.21 -26.28 -5.65
CA VAL A 194 2.06 -27.48 -6.49
C VAL A 194 3.45 -28.12 -6.59
N LEU A 195 3.63 -29.23 -5.91
CA LEU A 195 4.91 -29.91 -5.71
C LEU A 195 4.93 -31.31 -6.38
N ASP A 196 3.99 -31.58 -7.29
CA ASP A 196 3.85 -32.86 -7.96
C ASP A 196 5.10 -33.23 -8.79
N ASP A 197 5.73 -32.23 -9.41
CA ASP A 197 7.04 -32.35 -10.02
C ASP A 197 8.10 -31.61 -9.19
N PRO A 198 8.96 -32.35 -8.46
CA PRO A 198 10.04 -31.75 -7.66
C PRO A 198 11.06 -30.95 -8.49
N LYS A 199 11.12 -31.13 -9.79
CA LYS A 199 12.02 -30.40 -10.69
C LYS A 199 11.42 -29.08 -11.14
N GLN A 200 10.09 -28.97 -11.10
CA GLN A 200 9.35 -27.79 -11.53
C GLN A 200 8.24 -27.44 -10.53
N PRO A 201 8.61 -27.09 -9.27
CA PRO A 201 7.60 -26.68 -8.31
C PRO A 201 6.97 -25.35 -8.75
N VAL A 202 5.66 -25.20 -8.51
CA VAL A 202 4.90 -24.01 -8.92
C VAL A 202 4.20 -23.40 -7.72
N LEU A 203 4.28 -22.09 -7.60
CA LEU A 203 3.46 -21.30 -6.68
C LEU A 203 2.20 -20.81 -7.40
N GLN A 204 1.06 -21.23 -6.93
CA GLN A 204 -0.24 -20.81 -7.40
C GLN A 204 -0.72 -19.63 -6.54
N VAL A 205 -0.78 -18.44 -7.13
CA VAL A 205 -1.20 -17.23 -6.41
C VAL A 205 -2.63 -16.87 -6.80
N ARG A 206 -3.54 -16.97 -5.84
CA ARG A 206 -4.94 -16.55 -6.00
C ARG A 206 -5.15 -15.17 -5.40
N PHE A 207 -5.86 -14.31 -6.13
CA PHE A 207 -6.18 -12.97 -5.67
C PHE A 207 -7.55 -12.52 -6.17
N LYS A 208 -8.22 -11.68 -5.38
CA LYS A 208 -9.53 -11.15 -5.71
C LYS A 208 -9.40 -9.74 -6.30
N VAL A 209 -9.97 -9.54 -7.48
CA VAL A 209 -10.10 -8.22 -8.10
C VAL A 209 -11.59 -7.92 -8.26
N ARG A 210 -12.09 -6.96 -7.48
CA ARG A 210 -13.51 -6.70 -7.31
C ARG A 210 -14.21 -7.99 -6.83
N ASN A 211 -15.14 -8.57 -7.57
CA ASN A 211 -15.78 -9.84 -7.21
C ASN A 211 -15.30 -11.05 -8.03
N VAL A 212 -14.19 -10.91 -8.75
CA VAL A 212 -13.62 -11.98 -9.60
C VAL A 212 -12.34 -12.49 -8.95
N PHE A 213 -12.26 -13.81 -8.75
CA PHE A 213 -11.00 -14.47 -8.40
C PHE A 213 -10.15 -14.62 -9.66
N LYS A 214 -8.89 -14.24 -9.55
CA LYS A 214 -7.86 -14.45 -10.55
C LYS A 214 -6.77 -15.33 -9.96
N GLU A 215 -6.11 -16.07 -10.82
CA GLU A 215 -5.03 -16.96 -10.47
C GLU A 215 -3.87 -16.75 -11.42
N ARG A 216 -2.66 -16.90 -10.92
CA ARG A 216 -1.44 -17.00 -11.73
C ARG A 216 -0.49 -18.02 -11.13
N ASN A 217 0.22 -18.70 -12.00
CA ASN A 217 1.25 -19.64 -11.64
C ASN A 217 2.62 -18.98 -11.77
N ILE A 218 3.49 -19.24 -10.81
CA ILE A 218 4.87 -18.75 -10.80
C ILE A 218 5.77 -19.95 -10.58
N ASP A 219 6.67 -20.20 -11.53
CA ASP A 219 7.63 -21.27 -11.42
C ASP A 219 8.64 -20.96 -10.31
N LEU A 220 8.93 -21.96 -9.48
CA LEU A 220 9.91 -21.90 -8.42
C LEU A 220 11.13 -22.74 -8.79
N ALA A 221 12.31 -22.33 -8.34
CA ALA A 221 13.50 -23.15 -8.48
C ALA A 221 13.38 -24.44 -7.63
N SER A 222 13.88 -25.57 -8.13
CA SER A 222 13.88 -26.82 -7.38
C SER A 222 14.60 -26.74 -6.02
N THR A 223 15.55 -25.81 -5.89
CA THR A 223 16.25 -25.50 -4.64
C THR A 223 15.35 -24.91 -3.54
N TRP A 224 14.11 -24.53 -3.90
CA TRP A 224 13.14 -24.01 -2.95
C TRP A 224 12.46 -25.11 -2.10
N LEU A 225 12.36 -26.34 -2.62
CA LEU A 225 11.73 -27.45 -1.91
C LEU A 225 12.37 -27.77 -0.54
N PRO A 226 13.70 -27.95 -0.44
CA PRO A 226 14.33 -28.22 0.86
C PRO A 226 14.11 -27.09 1.88
N LEU A 227 14.01 -25.86 1.39
CA LEU A 227 13.73 -24.69 2.23
C LEU A 227 12.30 -24.74 2.78
N TYR A 228 11.33 -25.04 1.92
CA TYR A 228 9.94 -25.20 2.36
C TYR A 228 9.77 -26.40 3.30
N ASP A 229 10.43 -27.53 3.04
CA ASP A 229 10.39 -28.70 3.92
C ASP A 229 10.96 -28.39 5.32
N ALA A 230 12.05 -27.63 5.40
CA ALA A 230 12.60 -27.20 6.67
C ALA A 230 11.62 -26.28 7.41
N TYR A 231 11.00 -25.34 6.69
CA TYR A 231 9.98 -24.46 7.24
C TYR A 231 8.74 -25.23 7.72
N ALA A 232 8.23 -26.15 6.90
CA ALA A 232 7.05 -26.94 7.20
C ALA A 232 7.25 -27.86 8.42
N ARG A 233 8.44 -28.44 8.59
CA ARG A 233 8.80 -29.21 9.81
C ARG A 233 8.80 -28.35 11.06
N GLN A 234 9.23 -27.08 10.97
CA GLN A 234 9.35 -26.20 12.12
C GLN A 234 8.03 -25.50 12.49
N TYR A 235 7.26 -25.07 11.49
CA TYR A 235 6.06 -24.26 11.68
C TYR A 235 4.74 -25.03 11.52
N ALA A 236 4.78 -26.24 10.91
CA ALA A 236 3.62 -27.07 10.64
C ALA A 236 2.40 -26.30 10.10
N PRO A 237 2.53 -25.56 8.98
CA PRO A 237 1.46 -24.71 8.47
C PRO A 237 0.25 -25.56 8.05
N THR A 238 -0.96 -25.20 8.48
CA THR A 238 -2.20 -25.91 8.17
C THR A 238 -3.13 -25.08 7.29
N ALA A 239 -3.59 -23.95 7.77
CA ALA A 239 -4.55 -23.10 7.05
C ALA A 239 -3.83 -22.12 6.10
N VAL A 240 -2.79 -21.47 6.58
CA VAL A 240 -1.97 -20.52 5.82
C VAL A 240 -0.49 -20.85 6.01
N ILE A 241 0.33 -20.51 5.01
CA ILE A 241 1.78 -20.72 5.11
C ILE A 241 2.37 -19.88 6.25
N PHE A 242 2.02 -18.59 6.31
CA PHE A 242 2.49 -17.69 7.35
C PHE A 242 1.39 -17.42 8.38
N ASP A 243 1.33 -18.25 9.43
CA ASP A 243 0.40 -18.03 10.55
C ASP A 243 0.95 -16.96 11.51
N CYS A 244 0.84 -15.71 11.07
CA CYS A 244 1.22 -14.53 11.82
C CYS A 244 0.58 -13.27 11.20
N THR A 245 0.75 -12.12 11.82
CA THR A 245 0.26 -10.86 11.23
C THR A 245 1.17 -10.38 10.09
N ALA A 246 0.60 -9.67 9.13
CA ALA A 246 1.37 -9.03 8.06
C ALA A 246 2.48 -8.10 8.61
N ARG A 247 2.21 -7.44 9.74
CA ARG A 247 3.18 -6.58 10.43
C ARG A 247 4.37 -7.38 10.97
N ASN A 248 4.14 -8.61 11.42
CA ASN A 248 5.24 -9.48 11.85
C ASN A 248 6.19 -9.78 10.69
N LEU A 249 5.66 -10.10 9.49
CA LEU A 249 6.50 -10.32 8.32
C LEU A 249 7.25 -9.05 7.88
N GLU A 250 6.64 -7.87 8.04
CA GLU A 250 7.32 -6.60 7.79
C GLU A 250 8.50 -6.38 8.75
N TYR A 251 8.35 -6.74 10.03
CA TYR A 251 9.44 -6.70 10.99
C TYR A 251 10.55 -7.70 10.64
N VAL A 252 10.20 -8.95 10.27
CA VAL A 252 11.19 -9.94 9.83
C VAL A 252 12.02 -9.41 8.67
N LEU A 253 11.39 -8.79 7.65
CA LEU A 253 12.13 -8.19 6.54
C LEU A 253 13.01 -7.03 7.00
N SER A 254 12.48 -6.13 7.84
CA SER A 254 13.27 -5.02 8.40
C SER A 254 14.51 -5.52 9.12
N ASP A 255 14.34 -6.50 10.03
CA ASP A 255 15.41 -7.06 10.82
C ASP A 255 16.48 -7.76 9.96
N ILE A 256 16.07 -8.43 8.86
CA ILE A 256 17.01 -8.97 7.87
C ILE A 256 17.84 -7.85 7.25
N GLY A 257 17.19 -6.77 6.80
CA GLY A 257 17.87 -5.63 6.20
C GLY A 257 18.84 -4.94 7.15
N ASP A 258 18.40 -4.73 8.40
CA ASP A 258 19.22 -4.11 9.45
C ASP A 258 20.47 -4.97 9.75
N LYS A 259 20.31 -6.30 9.87
CA LYS A 259 21.44 -7.23 10.08
C LYS A 259 22.37 -7.30 8.87
N ALA A 260 21.86 -7.17 7.68
CA ALA A 260 22.64 -7.13 6.44
C ALA A 260 23.32 -5.75 6.20
N GLY A 261 23.08 -4.76 7.07
CA GLY A 261 23.67 -3.43 6.95
C GLY A 261 23.10 -2.60 5.78
N LEU A 262 21.84 -2.83 5.38
CA LEU A 262 21.23 -2.04 4.30
C LEU A 262 21.04 -0.58 4.73
N PRO A 263 21.27 0.39 3.84
CA PRO A 263 21.05 1.81 4.11
C PRO A 263 19.56 2.21 4.08
N PHE A 264 18.67 1.27 3.81
CA PHE A 264 17.22 1.45 3.71
C PHE A 264 16.49 0.25 4.32
N LYS A 265 15.23 0.46 4.71
CA LYS A 265 14.40 -0.56 5.32
C LYS A 265 13.95 -1.58 4.28
N LEU A 266 14.37 -2.85 4.40
CA LEU A 266 13.88 -3.92 3.52
C LEU A 266 12.37 -4.12 3.72
N SER A 267 11.63 -4.26 2.64
CA SER A 267 10.17 -4.35 2.62
C SER A 267 9.66 -5.23 1.49
N PHE A 268 8.38 -5.61 1.54
CA PHE A 268 7.71 -6.31 0.43
C PHE A 268 7.82 -5.54 -0.90
N GLU A 269 7.75 -4.20 -0.85
CA GLU A 269 7.84 -3.37 -2.05
C GLU A 269 9.25 -3.45 -2.66
N ILE A 270 10.30 -3.28 -1.85
CA ILE A 270 11.69 -3.39 -2.31
C ILE A 270 11.98 -4.80 -2.85
N SER A 271 11.54 -5.85 -2.15
CA SER A 271 11.67 -7.23 -2.61
C SER A 271 11.03 -7.43 -3.99
N ARG A 272 9.85 -6.87 -4.19
CA ARG A 272 9.12 -6.95 -5.44
C ARG A 272 9.80 -6.19 -6.59
N TRP A 273 10.31 -4.98 -6.32
CA TRP A 273 11.08 -4.22 -7.30
C TRP A 273 12.39 -4.93 -7.65
N THR A 274 13.07 -5.50 -6.66
CA THR A 274 14.29 -6.31 -6.87
C THR A 274 13.99 -7.55 -7.73
N CYS A 275 12.89 -8.27 -7.46
CA CYS A 275 12.45 -9.41 -8.28
C CYS A 275 12.23 -8.98 -9.73
N GLY A 276 11.42 -7.93 -9.97
CA GLY A 276 11.14 -7.46 -11.32
C GLY A 276 12.38 -6.97 -12.07
N LEU A 277 13.30 -6.29 -11.38
CA LEU A 277 14.56 -5.86 -11.97
C LEU A 277 15.48 -7.04 -12.34
N ARG A 278 15.56 -8.05 -11.48
CA ARG A 278 16.33 -9.27 -11.76
C ARG A 278 15.80 -10.00 -12.99
N ASP A 279 14.46 -10.13 -13.10
CA ASP A 279 13.82 -10.74 -14.26
C ASP A 279 14.09 -9.93 -15.55
N LEU A 280 14.02 -8.60 -15.48
CA LEU A 280 14.36 -7.71 -16.60
C LEU A 280 15.83 -7.90 -17.05
N ARG A 281 16.78 -7.91 -16.11
CA ARG A 281 18.20 -8.16 -16.39
C ARG A 281 18.49 -9.56 -16.89
N ALA A 282 17.67 -10.54 -16.52
CA ALA A 282 17.72 -11.90 -17.05
C ALA A 282 17.13 -12.04 -18.46
N GLY A 283 16.63 -10.95 -19.05
CA GLY A 283 16.07 -10.93 -20.40
C GLY A 283 14.66 -11.52 -20.49
N MET A 284 13.95 -11.62 -19.38
CA MET A 284 12.54 -12.05 -19.40
C MET A 284 11.68 -11.04 -20.14
N THR A 285 10.65 -11.52 -20.85
CA THR A 285 9.74 -10.65 -21.61
C THR A 285 8.91 -9.77 -20.69
N ASP A 286 8.52 -8.60 -21.17
CA ASP A 286 7.63 -7.68 -20.47
C ASP A 286 6.34 -8.36 -20.00
N ASP A 287 5.75 -9.20 -20.85
CA ASP A 287 4.52 -9.92 -20.54
C ASP A 287 4.72 -10.95 -19.42
N TYR A 288 5.83 -11.68 -19.43
CA TYR A 288 6.20 -12.58 -18.35
C TYR A 288 6.32 -11.86 -17.02
N ILE A 289 7.10 -10.77 -16.97
CA ILE A 289 7.31 -9.99 -15.74
C ILE A 289 5.99 -9.40 -15.25
N ARG A 290 5.17 -8.85 -16.16
CA ARG A 290 3.85 -8.30 -15.87
C ARG A 290 2.94 -9.35 -15.23
N GLN A 291 2.85 -10.54 -15.84
CA GLN A 291 2.03 -11.64 -15.34
C GLN A 291 2.55 -12.15 -13.99
N LYS A 292 3.84 -12.42 -13.87
CA LYS A 292 4.48 -12.85 -12.63
C LYS A 292 4.21 -11.89 -11.49
N LEU A 293 4.35 -10.59 -11.73
CA LEU A 293 4.06 -9.55 -10.75
C LEU A 293 2.53 -9.30 -10.56
N GLY A 294 1.64 -9.93 -11.32
CA GLY A 294 0.19 -9.75 -11.22
C GLY A 294 -0.25 -8.31 -11.45
N LEU A 295 0.28 -7.69 -12.52
CA LEU A 295 -0.02 -6.32 -12.92
C LEU A 295 -1.00 -6.32 -14.12
N SER A 296 -1.90 -5.34 -14.15
CA SER A 296 -2.68 -5.03 -15.35
C SER A 296 -1.80 -4.33 -16.39
N ASP A 297 -2.23 -4.30 -17.66
CA ASP A 297 -1.50 -3.58 -18.72
C ASP A 297 -1.28 -2.11 -18.37
N ILE A 298 -2.30 -1.45 -17.81
CA ILE A 298 -2.20 -0.04 -17.37
C ILE A 298 -1.14 0.11 -16.28
N SER A 299 -1.13 -0.77 -15.27
CA SER A 299 -0.14 -0.74 -14.19
C SER A 299 1.26 -1.09 -14.68
N TRP A 300 1.35 -1.98 -15.69
CA TRP A 300 2.62 -2.35 -16.29
C TRP A 300 3.27 -1.19 -17.05
N TYR A 301 2.49 -0.40 -17.76
CA TYR A 301 3.01 0.77 -18.47
C TYR A 301 3.85 1.67 -17.56
N GLU A 302 3.37 1.95 -16.36
CA GLU A 302 4.11 2.74 -15.36
C GLU A 302 5.26 1.94 -14.73
N THR A 303 4.99 0.70 -14.29
CA THR A 303 5.97 -0.13 -13.58
C THR A 303 7.13 -0.53 -14.48
N GLY A 304 6.85 -0.95 -15.72
CA GLY A 304 7.88 -1.32 -16.69
C GLY A 304 8.79 -0.14 -17.06
N GLY A 305 8.20 1.05 -17.23
CA GLY A 305 8.97 2.27 -17.43
C GLY A 305 9.93 2.58 -16.27
N LYS A 306 9.44 2.43 -15.02
CA LYS A 306 10.25 2.62 -13.82
C LYS A 306 11.36 1.57 -13.67
N LEU A 307 11.07 0.30 -14.00
CA LEU A 307 12.08 -0.78 -13.96
C LEU A 307 13.23 -0.51 -14.94
N ARG A 308 12.92 -0.08 -16.16
CA ARG A 308 13.95 0.27 -17.16
C ARG A 308 14.75 1.50 -16.74
N GLU A 309 14.11 2.49 -16.14
CA GLU A 309 14.81 3.67 -15.61
C GLU A 309 15.70 3.31 -14.42
N LEU A 310 15.27 2.40 -13.54
CA LEU A 310 16.08 1.86 -12.46
C LEU A 310 17.32 1.14 -13.01
N ASP A 311 17.13 0.26 -13.99
CA ASP A 311 18.20 -0.50 -14.62
C ASP A 311 19.25 0.43 -15.26
N ARG A 312 18.80 1.44 -16.01
CA ARG A 312 19.68 2.44 -16.61
C ARG A 312 20.52 3.18 -15.56
N ARG A 313 19.89 3.66 -14.47
CA ARG A 313 20.61 4.40 -13.40
C ARG A 313 21.61 3.55 -12.64
N LEU A 314 21.28 2.30 -12.39
CA LEU A 314 22.20 1.38 -11.72
C LEU A 314 23.38 1.04 -12.63
N HIS A 315 23.12 0.81 -13.93
CA HIS A 315 24.18 0.59 -14.91
C HIS A 315 25.15 1.80 -15.01
N GLU A 316 24.62 3.02 -14.99
CA GLU A 316 25.43 4.26 -14.98
C GLU A 316 26.29 4.40 -13.70
N ARG A 317 25.89 3.76 -12.59
CA ARG A 317 26.66 3.73 -11.33
C ARG A 317 27.64 2.56 -11.24
N GLY A 318 27.62 1.63 -12.19
CA GLY A 318 28.43 0.41 -12.17
C GLY A 318 27.89 -0.68 -11.24
N GLU A 319 26.59 -0.65 -10.97
CA GLU A 319 25.90 -1.60 -10.07
C GLU A 319 25.07 -2.64 -10.83
#